data_1612a0e722fd031af2480b5552a1ae3e
#
_entry.id   1612a0e722fd031af2480b5552a1ae3e
#
_cell.length_a   1.000
_cell.length_b   1.000
_cell.length_c   1.000
_cell.angle_alpha   90.00
_cell.angle_beta   90.00
_cell.angle_gamma   90.00
#
_symmetry.space_group_name_H-M   'P 1'
#
loop_
_entity.id
_entity.type
_entity.pdbx_description
1 polymer ?
#
loop_
_entity_poly.entity_id
_entity_poly.type
_entity_poly.pdbx_seq_one_letter_code
_entity_poly.pdbx_strand_id
1 'polypeptide(L)'
;MSRQSVAVVAFDRISPFHLSVPCLVFGQECYDPCAQAFDLRVCTAEPGRLRTTVGFTIEAEAGLEALAEAQTVIVPSWRDPHERPPQALLDALIAARARGAQ
;
A
#
# COMPACT_ATOMS: atom_id res chain seq x y z
N MET A 1 -23.71 -2.04 -4.22
CA MET A 1 -22.56 -1.56 -4.99
C MET A 1 -21.27 -2.06 -4.35
N SER A 2 -20.37 -2.54 -5.16
CA SER A 2 -19.06 -2.96 -4.67
C SER A 2 -18.20 -1.74 -4.35
N ARG A 3 -17.40 -1.84 -3.29
CA ARG A 3 -16.43 -0.81 -2.95
C ARG A 3 -15.27 -0.84 -3.94
N GLN A 4 -14.70 0.32 -4.18
CA GLN A 4 -13.45 0.39 -4.94
C GLN A 4 -12.30 -0.11 -4.07
N SER A 5 -11.47 -0.98 -4.63
CA SER A 5 -10.34 -1.55 -3.92
C SER A 5 -9.11 -0.66 -4.07
N VAL A 6 -8.50 -0.36 -2.93
CA VAL A 6 -7.28 0.46 -2.86
C VAL A 6 -6.21 -0.36 -2.15
N ALA A 7 -5.05 -0.50 -2.78
CA ALA A 7 -3.90 -1.15 -2.17
C ALA A 7 -2.82 -0.10 -1.89
N VAL A 8 -2.32 -0.08 -0.67
CA VAL A 8 -1.23 0.79 -0.25
C VAL A 8 -0.01 -0.07 -0.01
N VAL A 9 1.11 0.26 -0.63
CA VAL A 9 2.34 -0.52 -0.52
C VAL A 9 3.14 -0.05 0.69
N ALA A 10 3.40 -0.97 1.61
CA ALA A 10 4.29 -0.76 2.75
C ALA A 10 5.61 -1.49 2.52
N PHE A 11 6.67 -1.05 3.18
CA PHE A 11 8.01 -1.60 3.01
C PHE A 11 8.81 -1.40 4.30
N ASP A 12 9.90 -2.17 4.42
CA ASP A 12 10.80 -2.04 5.57
C ASP A 12 11.40 -0.63 5.61
N ARG A 13 11.49 -0.05 6.79
CA ARG A 13 11.98 1.31 7.05
C ARG A 13 11.05 2.41 6.52
N ILE A 14 9.75 2.12 6.46
CA ILE A 14 8.76 3.11 6.02
C ILE A 14 8.55 4.20 7.07
N SER A 15 8.30 5.42 6.61
CA SER A 15 7.86 6.50 7.47
C SER A 15 6.38 6.31 7.82
N PRO A 16 6.02 6.17 9.11
CA PRO A 16 4.61 6.02 9.48
C PRO A 16 3.75 7.19 9.05
N PHE A 17 4.31 8.40 9.00
CA PHE A 17 3.58 9.57 8.53
C PHE A 17 3.08 9.38 7.09
N HIS A 18 3.98 8.97 6.20
CA HIS A 18 3.61 8.77 4.80
C HIS A 18 2.62 7.63 4.61
N LEU A 19 2.77 6.56 5.38
CA LEU A 19 1.84 5.44 5.31
C LEU A 19 0.46 5.82 5.85
N SER A 20 0.41 6.62 6.92
CA SER A 20 -0.85 6.93 7.57
C SER A 20 -1.78 7.80 6.72
N VAL A 21 -1.23 8.65 5.84
CA VAL A 21 -2.04 9.57 5.04
C VAL A 21 -3.05 8.82 4.16
N PRO A 22 -2.65 7.90 3.28
CA PRO A 22 -3.64 7.16 2.49
C PRO A 22 -4.52 6.25 3.34
N CYS A 23 -4.00 5.71 4.44
CA CYS A 23 -4.79 4.86 5.31
C CYS A 23 -5.91 5.65 6.00
N LEU A 24 -5.68 6.90 6.34
CA LEU A 24 -6.70 7.76 6.92
C LEU A 24 -7.74 8.21 5.88
N VAL A 25 -7.27 8.49 4.66
CA VAL A 25 -8.16 8.98 3.60
C VAL A 25 -9.08 7.87 3.09
N PHE A 26 -8.56 6.67 2.90
CA PHE A 26 -9.29 5.56 2.27
C PHE A 26 -9.66 4.45 3.24
N GLY A 27 -9.27 4.57 4.51
CA GLY A 27 -9.55 3.53 5.50
C GLY A 27 -11.00 3.58 5.99
N GLN A 28 -11.40 2.50 6.66
CA GLN A 28 -12.78 2.33 7.13
C GLN A 28 -13.15 3.30 8.24
N GLU A 29 -12.17 3.83 8.96
CA GLU A 29 -12.41 4.76 10.06
C GLU A 29 -12.26 6.23 9.63
N CYS A 30 -12.34 6.47 8.35
CA CYS A 30 -12.32 7.81 7.81
C CYS A 30 -13.56 8.59 8.25
N TYR A 31 -13.37 9.88 8.55
CA TYR A 31 -14.46 10.76 8.96
C TYR A 31 -15.38 11.18 7.82
N ASP A 32 -14.92 11.03 6.57
CA ASP A 32 -15.71 11.38 5.41
C ASP A 32 -16.56 10.18 4.98
N PRO A 33 -17.89 10.27 5.02
CA PRO A 33 -18.74 9.15 4.60
C PRO A 33 -18.49 8.69 3.16
N CYS A 34 -18.05 9.58 2.28
CA CYS A 34 -17.75 9.23 0.89
C CYS A 34 -16.53 8.32 0.79
N ALA A 35 -15.56 8.47 1.69
CA ALA A 35 -14.36 7.63 1.71
C ALA A 35 -14.65 6.20 2.20
N GLN A 36 -15.79 5.97 2.85
CA GLN A 36 -16.20 4.62 3.25
C GLN A 36 -16.54 3.73 2.06
N ALA A 37 -16.60 4.29 0.86
CA ALA A 37 -16.81 3.52 -0.37
C ALA A 37 -15.57 2.75 -0.82
N PHE A 38 -14.46 2.84 -0.09
CA PHE A 38 -13.22 2.17 -0.46
C PHE A 38 -12.95 0.97 0.41
N ASP A 39 -12.37 -0.06 -0.20
CA ASP A 39 -11.84 -1.23 0.48
C ASP A 39 -10.32 -1.12 0.47
N LEU A 40 -9.75 -0.70 1.59
CA LEU A 40 -8.32 -0.45 1.72
C LEU A 40 -7.60 -1.70 2.21
N ARG A 41 -6.51 -2.06 1.53
CA ARG A 41 -5.60 -3.11 1.98
C ARG A 41 -4.17 -2.59 1.96
N VAL A 42 -3.43 -2.85 3.04
CA VAL A 42 -2.00 -2.57 3.10
C VAL A 42 -1.26 -3.84 2.72
N CYS A 43 -0.37 -3.75 1.75
CA CYS A 43 0.36 -4.90 1.22
C CYS A 43 1.86 -4.64 1.21
N THR A 44 2.64 -5.71 1.11
CA THR A 44 4.09 -5.60 1.05
C THR A 44 4.68 -6.73 0.21
N ALA A 45 5.82 -6.44 -0.44
CA ALA A 45 6.66 -7.45 -1.08
C ALA A 45 7.65 -8.09 -0.11
N GLU A 46 7.81 -7.49 1.07
CA GLU A 46 8.81 -7.91 2.05
C GLU A 46 8.12 -8.68 3.18
N PRO A 47 8.43 -9.96 3.37
CA PRO A 47 7.73 -10.79 4.36
C PRO A 47 8.10 -10.41 5.79
N GLY A 48 7.19 -10.70 6.72
CA GLY A 48 7.42 -10.54 8.13
C GLY A 48 7.16 -9.12 8.61
N ARG A 49 7.81 -8.80 9.72
CA ARG A 49 7.67 -7.47 10.32
C ARG A 49 8.48 -6.44 9.57
N LEU A 50 7.86 -5.30 9.35
CA LEU A 50 8.51 -4.16 8.72
C LEU A 50 8.93 -3.16 9.80
N ARG A 51 10.18 -2.70 9.73
CA ARG A 51 10.65 -1.66 10.62
C ARG A 51 10.14 -0.31 10.12
N THR A 52 9.92 0.61 11.06
CA THR A 52 9.62 2.00 10.71
C THR A 52 10.83 2.88 10.99
N THR A 53 10.76 4.13 10.55
CA THR A 53 11.83 5.10 10.82
C THR A 53 11.85 5.61 12.26
N VAL A 54 10.86 5.24 13.07
CA VAL A 54 10.66 5.84 14.40
C VAL A 54 10.63 4.83 15.54
N GLY A 55 11.19 3.63 15.35
CA GLY A 55 11.49 2.73 16.44
C GLY A 55 10.42 1.69 16.79
N PHE A 56 9.39 1.53 15.95
CA PHE A 56 8.45 0.42 16.11
C PHE A 56 8.30 -0.34 14.80
N THR A 57 7.68 -1.50 14.86
CA THR A 57 7.45 -2.34 13.68
C THR A 57 5.97 -2.41 13.34
N ILE A 58 5.69 -2.75 12.09
CA ILE A 58 4.34 -2.99 11.60
C ILE A 58 4.30 -4.30 10.84
N GLU A 59 3.11 -4.85 10.68
CA GLU A 59 2.86 -5.99 9.80
C GLU A 59 1.76 -5.63 8.82
N ALA A 60 2.01 -5.87 7.52
CA ALA A 60 0.98 -5.69 6.51
C ALA A 60 0.12 -6.95 6.44
N GLU A 61 -1.19 -6.77 6.25
CA GLU A 61 -2.14 -7.89 6.22
C GLU A 61 -2.03 -8.71 4.95
N ALA A 62 -1.54 -8.11 3.86
CA ALA A 62 -1.54 -8.75 2.55
C ALA A 62 -0.18 -8.69 1.90
N GLY A 63 0.07 -9.64 0.99
CA GLY A 63 1.20 -9.62 0.11
C GLY A 63 0.87 -8.92 -1.21
N LEU A 64 1.70 -9.18 -2.23
CA LEU A 64 1.55 -8.54 -3.52
C LEU A 64 0.28 -8.96 -4.28
N GLU A 65 -0.39 -10.03 -3.85
CA GLU A 65 -1.67 -10.45 -4.44
C GLU A 65 -2.73 -9.35 -4.34
N ALA A 66 -2.63 -8.47 -3.34
CA ALA A 66 -3.54 -7.34 -3.23
C ALA A 66 -3.43 -6.36 -4.39
N LEU A 67 -2.24 -6.23 -4.98
CA LEU A 67 -2.04 -5.38 -6.16
C LEU A 67 -2.73 -5.92 -7.39
N ALA A 68 -2.85 -7.24 -7.51
CA ALA A 68 -3.51 -7.86 -8.64
C ALA A 68 -5.02 -7.60 -8.65
N GLU A 69 -5.60 -7.27 -7.52
CA GLU A 69 -7.03 -7.06 -7.36
C GLU A 69 -7.40 -5.58 -7.22
N ALA A 70 -6.43 -4.71 -6.96
CA ALA A 70 -6.70 -3.31 -6.64
C ALA A 70 -7.06 -2.50 -7.89
N GLN A 71 -8.03 -1.63 -7.75
CA GLN A 71 -8.38 -0.64 -8.77
C GLN A 71 -7.49 0.60 -8.69
N THR A 72 -6.99 0.90 -7.50
CA THR A 72 -6.05 1.99 -7.25
C THR A 72 -4.91 1.48 -6.40
N VAL A 73 -3.69 1.83 -6.78
CA VAL A 73 -2.48 1.44 -6.05
C VAL A 73 -1.75 2.71 -5.62
N ILE A 74 -1.41 2.78 -4.35
CA ILE A 74 -0.69 3.93 -3.78
C ILE A 74 0.65 3.46 -3.26
N VAL A 75 1.72 4.07 -3.76
CA VAL A 75 3.07 3.92 -3.21
C VAL A 75 3.39 5.25 -2.51
N PRO A 76 3.27 5.30 -1.17
CA PRO A 76 3.33 6.58 -0.46
C PRO A 76 4.72 7.22 -0.49
N SER A 77 5.76 6.40 -0.57
CA SER A 77 7.15 6.88 -0.63
C SER A 77 8.07 5.71 -0.93
N TRP A 78 9.36 5.97 -1.00
CA TRP A 78 10.38 4.93 -1.01
C TRP A 78 11.52 5.36 -0.09
N ARG A 79 12.17 4.40 0.54
CA ARG A 79 13.14 4.63 1.62
C ARG A 79 14.48 5.21 1.18
N ASP A 80 14.89 4.92 -0.07
CA ASP A 80 16.18 5.37 -0.57
C ASP A 80 16.11 5.49 -2.09
N PRO A 81 16.34 6.70 -2.66
CA PRO A 81 16.28 6.89 -4.10
C PRO A 81 17.35 6.10 -4.87
N HIS A 82 18.41 5.68 -4.20
CA HIS A 82 19.48 4.89 -4.82
C HIS A 82 19.28 3.39 -4.67
N GLU A 83 18.30 2.96 -3.90
CA GLU A 83 17.99 1.55 -3.70
C GLU A 83 16.90 1.13 -4.68
N ARG A 84 17.18 0.08 -5.45
CA ARG A 84 16.17 -0.48 -6.35
C ARG A 84 15.14 -1.27 -5.54
N PRO A 85 13.83 -1.01 -5.75
CA PRO A 85 12.79 -1.83 -5.11
C PRO A 85 12.88 -3.30 -5.54
N PRO A 86 12.35 -4.22 -4.71
CA PRO A 86 12.32 -5.64 -5.10
C PRO A 86 11.68 -5.84 -6.46
N GLN A 87 12.25 -6.74 -7.27
CA GLN A 87 11.75 -6.98 -8.62
C GLN A 87 10.30 -7.45 -8.61
N ALA A 88 9.93 -8.26 -7.62
CA ALA A 88 8.56 -8.73 -7.50
C ALA A 88 7.57 -7.57 -7.34
N LEU A 89 7.95 -6.53 -6.59
CA LEU A 89 7.12 -5.33 -6.43
C LEU A 89 7.00 -4.59 -7.76
N LEU A 90 8.11 -4.38 -8.46
CA LEU A 90 8.10 -3.69 -9.75
C LEU A 90 7.24 -4.44 -10.76
N ASP A 91 7.35 -5.76 -10.81
CA ASP A 91 6.55 -6.59 -11.73
C ASP A 91 5.06 -6.48 -11.40
N ALA A 92 4.71 -6.48 -10.11
CA ALA A 92 3.32 -6.35 -9.68
C ALA A 92 2.73 -4.99 -10.03
N LEU A 93 3.53 -3.92 -9.90
CA LEU A 93 3.10 -2.57 -10.27
C LEU A 93 2.89 -2.43 -11.77
N ILE A 94 3.80 -2.99 -12.57
CA ILE A 94 3.68 -2.98 -14.03
C ILE A 94 2.43 -3.75 -14.46
N ALA A 95 2.20 -4.93 -13.88
CA ALA A 95 1.02 -5.73 -14.20
C ALA A 95 -0.27 -5.01 -13.82
N ALA A 96 -0.30 -4.33 -12.67
CA ALA A 96 -1.47 -3.57 -12.25
C ALA A 96 -1.78 -2.44 -13.23
N ARG A 97 -0.75 -1.70 -13.68
CA ARG A 97 -0.92 -0.64 -14.66
C ARG A 97 -1.42 -1.17 -16.00
N ALA A 98 -0.85 -2.28 -16.46
CA ALA A 98 -1.27 -2.91 -17.72
C ALA A 98 -2.73 -3.35 -17.70
N ARG A 99 -3.24 -3.71 -16.51
CA ARG A 99 -4.63 -4.10 -16.29
C ARG A 99 -5.57 -2.88 -16.17
N GLY A 100 -5.04 -1.68 -16.11
CA GLY A 100 -5.81 -0.45 -16.03
C GLY A 100 -5.96 0.14 -14.63
N ALA A 101 -5.23 -0.37 -13.63
CA ALA A 101 -5.23 0.22 -12.30
C ALA A 101 -4.60 1.62 -12.32
N GLN A 102 -5.10 2.45 -11.45
CA GLN A 102 -4.57 3.80 -11.28
C GLN A 102 -3.54 3.88 -10.17
#